data_ad7f9277a71c057f56cfbb0372777dfe
#
_entry.id   ad7f9277a71c057f56cfbb0372777dfe
#
_cell.length_a   1.000
_cell.length_b   1.000
_cell.length_c   1.000
_cell.angle_alpha   90.00
_cell.angle_beta   90.00
_cell.angle_gamma   90.00
#
_symmetry.space_group_name_H-M   'P 1'
#
loop_
_entity.id
_entity.type
_entity.pdbx_description
1 polymer ?
#
loop_
_entity_poly.entity_id
_entity_poly.type
_entity_poly.pdbx_seq_one_letter_code
_entity_poly.pdbx_strand_id
1 'polypeptide(L)' 'MENVLIKCHLSRLMGERKLKISDLARDTGLHRNTITLLYQETATRVDLDAINTLCGYFSVPVGELFEYVPDSTSV' A
#
# COMPACT_ATOMS: atom_id res chain seq x y z
N MET A 1 23.28 -5.16 -2.79
CA MET A 1 21.98 -5.66 -2.33
C MET A 1 21.06 -4.53 -2.01
N GLU A 2 19.90 -4.58 -2.57
CA GLU A 2 18.98 -3.49 -2.35
C GLU A 2 18.01 -3.79 -1.25
N ASN A 3 17.82 -2.82 -0.37
CA ASN A 3 16.83 -2.92 0.67
C ASN A 3 15.66 -2.04 0.32
N VAL A 4 14.46 -2.59 0.43
CA VAL A 4 13.26 -1.82 0.25
C VAL A 4 12.99 -1.11 1.56
N LEU A 5 13.19 0.19 1.57
CA LEU A 5 13.02 0.98 2.78
C LEU A 5 11.64 1.62 2.89
N ILE A 6 10.87 1.57 1.81
CA ILE A 6 9.50 2.08 1.84
C ILE A 6 8.59 0.93 2.24
N LYS A 7 7.86 1.11 3.33
CA LYS A 7 6.88 0.14 3.80
C LYS A 7 5.50 0.55 3.34
N CYS A 8 4.72 -0.42 2.92
CA CYS A 8 3.33 -0.18 2.55
C CYS A 8 2.43 -0.83 3.59
N HIS A 9 1.56 -0.05 4.17
CA HIS A 9 0.69 -0.52 5.25
C HIS A 9 -0.69 -0.91 4.74
N LEU A 10 -0.82 -1.17 3.44
CA LEU A 10 -2.12 -1.51 2.87
C LEU A 10 -2.70 -2.77 3.49
N SER A 11 -1.86 -3.79 3.72
CA SER A 11 -2.37 -5.03 4.31
C SER A 11 -2.93 -4.80 5.70
N ARG A 12 -2.29 -3.92 6.48
CA ARG A 12 -2.81 -3.59 7.81
C ARG A 12 -4.15 -2.86 7.71
N LEU A 13 -4.22 -1.87 6.82
CA LEU A 13 -5.46 -1.12 6.65
C LEU A 13 -6.60 -2.01 6.17
N MET A 14 -6.30 -2.92 5.25
CA MET A 14 -7.29 -3.87 4.79
C MET A 14 -7.71 -4.83 5.89
N GLY A 15 -6.74 -5.28 6.68
CA GLY A 15 -7.02 -6.19 7.77
C GLY A 15 -7.91 -5.58 8.84
N GLU A 16 -7.69 -4.29 9.14
CA GLU A 16 -8.52 -3.60 10.13
C GLU A 16 -9.97 -3.53 9.71
N ARG A 17 -10.22 -3.54 8.40
CA ARG A 17 -11.59 -3.49 7.87
C ARG A 17 -12.05 -4.83 7.32
N LYS A 18 -11.22 -5.86 7.47
CA LYS A 18 -11.52 -7.22 7.02
C LYS A 18 -11.85 -7.25 5.54
N LEU A 19 -11.09 -6.49 4.75
CA LEU A 19 -11.29 -6.40 3.31
C LEU A 19 -10.43 -7.42 2.58
N LYS A 20 -10.99 -7.99 1.53
CA LYS A 20 -10.24 -8.83 0.61
C LYS A 20 -9.76 -7.98 -0.55
N ILE A 21 -8.77 -8.49 -1.29
CA ILE A 21 -8.26 -7.79 -2.47
C ILE A 21 -9.39 -7.55 -3.47
N SER A 22 -10.26 -8.54 -3.65
CA SER A 22 -11.38 -8.39 -4.59
C SER A 22 -12.36 -7.29 -4.15
N ASP A 23 -12.57 -7.18 -2.84
CA ASP A 23 -13.46 -6.14 -2.32
C ASP A 23 -12.88 -4.75 -2.61
N LEU A 24 -11.59 -4.58 -2.35
CA LEU A 24 -10.95 -3.30 -2.55
C LEU A 24 -10.90 -2.94 -4.03
N ALA A 25 -10.61 -3.91 -4.89
CA ALA A 25 -10.57 -3.68 -6.33
C ALA A 25 -11.94 -3.22 -6.83
N ARG A 26 -13.01 -3.87 -6.35
CA ARG A 26 -14.36 -3.50 -6.74
C ARG A 26 -14.72 -2.10 -6.29
N ASP A 27 -14.39 -1.77 -5.04
CA ASP A 27 -14.80 -0.51 -4.46
C ASP A 27 -13.99 0.68 -4.98
N THR A 28 -12.72 0.46 -5.33
CA THR A 28 -11.85 1.54 -5.76
C THR A 28 -11.70 1.63 -7.27
N GLY A 29 -12.03 0.57 -7.98
CA GLY A 29 -11.81 0.52 -9.42
C GLY A 29 -10.37 0.25 -9.80
N LEU A 30 -9.50 0.00 -8.84
CA LEU A 30 -8.11 -0.31 -9.12
C LEU A 30 -7.97 -1.77 -9.58
N HIS A 31 -6.93 -2.03 -10.37
CA HIS A 31 -6.65 -3.40 -10.79
C HIS A 31 -6.24 -4.25 -9.60
N ARG A 32 -6.69 -5.50 -9.60
CA ARG A 32 -6.34 -6.43 -8.54
C ARG A 32 -4.83 -6.62 -8.45
N ASN A 33 -4.16 -6.63 -9.60
CA ASN A 33 -2.71 -6.79 -9.61
C ASN A 33 -2.00 -5.65 -8.89
N THR A 34 -2.48 -4.42 -9.09
CA THR A 34 -1.93 -3.26 -8.41
C THR A 34 -2.06 -3.42 -6.90
N ILE A 35 -3.24 -3.81 -6.46
CA ILE A 35 -3.51 -3.99 -5.04
C ILE A 35 -2.65 -5.14 -4.48
N THR A 36 -2.55 -6.22 -5.23
CA THR A 36 -1.78 -7.39 -4.79
C THR A 36 -0.31 -7.02 -4.59
N LEU A 37 0.28 -6.28 -5.54
CA LEU A 37 1.68 -5.88 -5.41
C LEU A 37 1.90 -4.99 -4.21
N LEU A 38 0.97 -4.08 -3.94
CA LEU A 38 1.08 -3.21 -2.77
C LEU A 38 0.87 -4.00 -1.47
N TYR A 39 -0.07 -4.94 -1.49
CA TYR A 39 -0.35 -5.77 -0.34
C TYR A 39 0.87 -6.60 0.05
N GLN A 40 1.57 -7.14 -0.95
CA GLN A 40 2.74 -7.98 -0.73
C GLN A 40 4.03 -7.17 -0.59
N GLU A 41 3.93 -5.85 -0.77
CA GLU A 41 5.08 -4.94 -0.70
C GLU A 41 6.15 -5.29 -1.73
N THR A 42 5.71 -5.74 -2.92
CA THR A 42 6.63 -6.07 -4.00
C THR A 42 6.58 -5.05 -5.14
N ALA A 43 5.71 -4.04 -5.03
CA ALA A 43 5.62 -3.01 -6.05
C ALA A 43 6.87 -2.13 -6.02
N THR A 44 7.41 -1.83 -7.20
CA THR A 44 8.54 -0.93 -7.32
C THR A 44 8.11 0.46 -7.81
N ARG A 45 6.88 0.58 -8.24
CA ARG A 45 6.32 1.87 -8.63
C ARG A 45 4.81 1.83 -8.43
N VAL A 46 4.23 3.00 -8.27
CA VAL A 46 2.80 3.11 -8.06
C VAL A 46 2.35 4.46 -8.61
N ASP A 47 1.16 4.48 -9.21
CA ASP A 47 0.60 5.71 -9.74
C ASP A 47 0.07 6.60 -8.62
N LEU A 48 0.24 7.91 -8.79
CA LEU A 48 -0.31 8.84 -7.82
C LEU A 48 -1.83 8.74 -7.74
N ASP A 49 -2.48 8.41 -8.87
CA ASP A 49 -3.93 8.22 -8.86
C ASP A 49 -4.32 7.07 -7.92
N ALA A 50 -3.54 5.99 -7.94
CA ALA A 50 -3.82 4.86 -7.06
C ALA A 50 -3.62 5.26 -5.60
N ILE A 51 -2.57 6.00 -5.31
CA ILE A 51 -2.32 6.49 -3.96
C ILE A 51 -3.47 7.39 -3.50
N ASN A 52 -3.89 8.30 -4.37
CA ASN A 52 -4.97 9.21 -4.07
C ASN A 52 -6.26 8.44 -3.74
N THR A 53 -6.57 7.43 -4.56
CA THR A 53 -7.78 6.65 -4.36
C THR A 53 -7.73 5.87 -3.05
N LEU A 54 -6.59 5.26 -2.76
CA LEU A 54 -6.46 4.47 -1.53
C LEU A 54 -6.50 5.34 -0.29
N CYS A 55 -5.81 6.48 -0.32
CA CYS A 55 -5.84 7.39 0.81
C CYS A 55 -7.26 7.92 1.05
N GLY A 56 -7.98 8.23 -0.01
CA GLY A 56 -9.36 8.67 0.12
C GLY A 56 -10.26 7.57 0.64
N TYR A 57 -10.08 6.36 0.15
CA TYR A 57 -10.91 5.24 0.57
C TYR A 57 -10.74 4.93 2.05
N PHE A 58 -9.51 4.95 2.54
CA PHE A 58 -9.22 4.65 3.93
C PHE A 58 -9.22 5.89 4.82
N SER A 59 -9.35 7.07 4.22
CA SER A 59 -9.35 8.35 4.95
C SER A 59 -8.06 8.52 5.75
N VAL A 60 -6.94 8.24 5.10
CA VAL A 60 -5.63 8.36 5.75
C VAL A 60 -4.71 9.22 4.88
N PRO A 61 -3.74 9.89 5.48
CA PRO A 61 -2.73 10.60 4.71
C PRO A 61 -1.73 9.61 4.12
N VAL A 62 -0.93 10.07 3.16
CA VAL A 62 0.06 9.23 2.51
C VAL A 62 0.99 8.58 3.52
N GLY A 63 1.37 9.30 4.57
CA GLY A 63 2.26 8.76 5.59
C GLY A 63 1.69 7.59 6.36
N GLU A 64 0.37 7.41 6.34
CA GLU A 64 -0.26 6.25 6.97
C GLU A 64 -0.29 5.07 6.02
N LEU A 65 -0.23 5.33 4.72
CA LEU A 65 -0.25 4.26 3.71
C LEU A 65 1.17 3.79 3.41
N PHE A 66 2.10 4.72 3.28
CA PHE A 66 3.50 4.41 3.01
C PHE A 66 4.37 5.04 4.07
N GLU A 67 5.44 4.35 4.40
CA GLU A 67 6.37 4.84 5.41
C GLU A 67 7.79 4.57 4.98
N TYR A 68 8.66 5.56 5.11
CA TYR A 68 10.07 5.36 4.88
C TYR A 68 10.72 4.91 6.19
N VAL A 69 11.31 3.74 6.15
CA VAL A 69 11.98 3.19 7.34
C VAL A 69 13.47 3.11 7.05
N PRO A 70 14.27 3.95 7.68
CA PRO A 70 15.72 3.90 7.45
C PRO A 70 16.28 2.53 7.81
N ASP A 71 17.31 2.12 7.07
CA ASP A 71 17.96 0.85 7.34
C ASP A 71 18.79 0.98 8.61
N SER A 72 18.23 0.53 9.72
CA SER A 72 18.90 0.65 11.00
C SER A 72 19.98 -0.38 11.19
N THR A 73 20.08 -1.36 10.30
CA THR A 73 21.11 -2.38 10.42
C THR A 73 22.44 -1.94 9.84
N SER A 74 22.43 -0.80 9.18
CA SER A 74 23.64 -0.28 8.54
C SER A 74 24.58 0.38 9.52
N VAL A 75 24.23 0.45 10.74
CA VAL A 75 25.03 1.11 11.75
C VAL A 75 26.30 0.33 12.04
#